data_ea9043c48884f8bd564612fe0bdf5b64
#
_entry.id   ea9043c48884f8bd564612fe0bdf5b64
#
_cell.length_a   1.000
_cell.length_b   1.000
_cell.length_c   1.000
_cell.angle_alpha   90.00
_cell.angle_beta   90.00
_cell.angle_gamma   90.00
#
_symmetry.space_group_name_H-M   'P 1'
#
loop_
_entity.id
_entity.type
_entity.pdbx_description
1 polymer ?
#
loop_
_entity_poly.entity_id
_entity_poly.type
_entity_poly.pdbx_seq_one_letter_code
_entity_poly.pdbx_strand_id
1 'polypeptide(L)'
;MPHPLISAKYWIFDMDGTLTLAKHDFNAIRQALGLPADQTILESLAALPPVMAAPLYERLQAIELEIAKRSEAAEGALELLSYLSAQGARIGILTRNSVLNTQVTLAAAGLAQHFATTDLVSRDCAPPKPHPAGIQRLLTQWQAQPQAAVMVGDFVYDLQAGRAAGTKTLYIDPSAQFPAREHADWCISSLRELLV
;
A
#
# COMPACT_ATOMS: atom_id res chain seq x y z
N MET A 1 10.11 -0.65 25.40
CA MET A 1 8.93 -1.56 25.45
C MET A 1 8.45 -1.75 24.02
N PRO A 2 8.06 -2.97 23.62
CA PRO A 2 7.63 -3.21 22.24
C PRO A 2 6.43 -2.34 21.87
N HIS A 3 6.37 -1.93 20.61
CA HIS A 3 5.30 -1.07 20.11
C HIS A 3 3.91 -1.72 20.36
N PRO A 4 2.89 -0.97 20.80
CA PRO A 4 1.57 -1.54 21.17
C PRO A 4 0.89 -2.35 20.07
N LEU A 5 1.18 -2.04 18.81
CA LEU A 5 0.60 -2.74 17.66
C LEU A 5 1.26 -4.09 17.36
N ILE A 6 2.49 -4.36 17.85
CA ILE A 6 3.28 -5.52 17.40
C ILE A 6 2.60 -6.88 17.67
N SER A 7 1.66 -6.92 18.61
CA SER A 7 0.85 -8.09 18.92
C SER A 7 -0.41 -8.24 18.07
N ALA A 8 -0.66 -7.33 17.11
CA ALA A 8 -1.81 -7.44 16.22
C ALA A 8 -1.67 -8.67 15.32
N LYS A 9 -2.82 -9.34 15.07
CA LYS A 9 -2.85 -10.60 14.32
C LYS A 9 -3.05 -10.41 12.81
N TYR A 10 -3.50 -9.25 12.38
CA TYR A 10 -3.87 -8.95 11.00
C TYR A 10 -3.22 -7.65 10.56
N TRP A 11 -2.40 -7.72 9.53
CA TRP A 11 -1.65 -6.59 9.02
C TRP A 11 -1.94 -6.39 7.53
N ILE A 12 -2.35 -5.20 7.16
CA ILE A 12 -2.60 -4.80 5.79
C ILE A 12 -1.63 -3.66 5.49
N PHE A 13 -0.75 -3.86 4.54
CA PHE A 13 0.25 -2.87 4.15
C PHE A 13 -0.10 -2.26 2.79
N ASP A 14 0.11 -0.96 2.66
CA ASP A 14 0.44 -0.41 1.36
C ASP A 14 1.82 -0.90 0.91
N MET A 15 2.14 -0.72 -0.36
CA MET A 15 3.37 -1.23 -0.94
C MET A 15 4.41 -0.13 -1.15
N ASP A 16 4.15 0.81 -2.05
CA ASP A 16 5.13 1.82 -2.48
C ASP A 16 5.21 2.98 -1.47
N GLY A 17 6.39 3.23 -0.93
CA GLY A 17 6.58 4.21 0.14
C GLY A 17 6.38 3.63 1.55
N THR A 18 5.86 2.40 1.65
CA THR A 18 5.57 1.69 2.90
C THR A 18 6.47 0.47 3.07
N LEU A 19 6.27 -0.59 2.29
CA LEU A 19 7.11 -1.79 2.29
C LEU A 19 8.30 -1.68 1.33
N THR A 20 8.17 -0.84 0.32
CA THR A 20 9.23 -0.53 -0.63
C THR A 20 9.55 0.96 -0.63
N LEU A 21 10.75 1.31 -1.05
CA LEU A 21 11.15 2.71 -1.20
C LEU A 21 10.26 3.42 -2.24
N ALA A 22 9.85 4.65 -1.93
CA ALA A 22 9.08 5.48 -2.85
C ALA A 22 9.95 5.89 -4.06
N LYS A 23 9.74 5.23 -5.20
CA LYS A 23 10.49 5.50 -6.45
C LYS A 23 9.64 6.15 -7.54
N HIS A 24 8.35 6.36 -7.29
CA HIS A 24 7.44 6.96 -8.25
C HIS A 24 7.56 8.48 -8.24
N ASP A 25 8.02 9.06 -9.35
CA ASP A 25 7.86 10.49 -9.63
C ASP A 25 6.48 10.70 -10.26
N PHE A 26 5.47 10.89 -9.42
CA PHE A 26 4.09 11.09 -9.88
C PHE A 26 3.92 12.32 -10.75
N ASN A 27 4.76 13.36 -10.61
CA ASN A 27 4.73 14.54 -11.47
C ASN A 27 5.23 14.20 -12.88
N ALA A 28 6.35 13.50 -12.98
CA ALA A 28 6.88 13.04 -14.27
C ALA A 28 5.90 12.07 -14.96
N ILE A 29 5.25 11.18 -14.21
CA ILE A 29 4.26 10.26 -14.77
C ILE A 29 3.05 11.04 -15.31
N ARG A 30 2.49 12.00 -14.55
CA ARG A 30 1.38 12.86 -15.03
C ARG A 30 1.76 13.61 -16.30
N GLN A 31 2.94 14.21 -16.34
CA GLN A 31 3.43 14.89 -17.54
C GLN A 31 3.55 13.94 -18.74
N ALA A 32 4.13 12.75 -18.53
CA ALA A 32 4.25 11.73 -19.57
C ALA A 32 2.90 11.28 -20.13
N LEU A 33 1.84 11.29 -19.31
CA LEU A 33 0.48 10.91 -19.70
C LEU A 33 -0.37 12.09 -20.17
N GLY A 34 0.11 13.34 -20.05
CA GLY A 34 -0.65 14.55 -20.40
C GLY A 34 -1.82 14.80 -19.44
N LEU A 35 -1.69 14.40 -18.17
CA LEU A 35 -2.75 14.53 -17.15
C LEU A 35 -2.57 15.81 -16.31
N PRO A 36 -3.67 16.34 -15.70
CA PRO A 36 -3.62 17.50 -14.81
C PRO A 36 -2.73 17.28 -13.60
N ALA A 37 -2.11 18.34 -13.09
CA ALA A 37 -1.19 18.27 -11.95
C ALA A 37 -1.91 18.19 -10.60
N ASP A 38 -3.14 18.65 -10.52
CA ASP A 38 -3.95 18.82 -9.31
C ASP A 38 -4.80 17.60 -8.93
N GLN A 39 -4.77 16.56 -9.76
CA GLN A 39 -5.51 15.31 -9.52
C GLN A 39 -4.56 14.11 -9.46
N THR A 40 -4.98 13.05 -8.78
CA THR A 40 -4.24 11.79 -8.83
C THR A 40 -4.44 11.09 -10.18
N ILE A 41 -3.46 10.24 -10.56
CA ILE A 41 -3.40 9.65 -11.90
C ILE A 41 -4.65 8.81 -12.20
N LEU A 42 -5.04 7.94 -11.26
CA LEU A 42 -6.17 7.03 -11.50
C LEU A 42 -7.51 7.77 -11.59
N GLU A 43 -7.72 8.79 -10.79
CA GLU A 43 -8.92 9.63 -10.84
C GLU A 43 -8.97 10.44 -12.14
N SER A 44 -7.82 10.97 -12.58
CA SER A 44 -7.73 11.67 -13.88
C SER A 44 -8.08 10.75 -15.05
N LEU A 45 -7.57 9.51 -15.03
CA LEU A 45 -7.85 8.52 -16.07
C LEU A 45 -9.31 8.07 -16.02
N ALA A 46 -9.87 7.86 -14.84
CA ALA A 46 -11.28 7.45 -14.66
C ALA A 46 -12.28 8.51 -15.13
N ALA A 47 -11.89 9.78 -15.13
CA ALA A 47 -12.73 10.90 -15.64
C ALA A 47 -12.74 11.00 -17.17
N LEU A 48 -11.85 10.29 -17.88
CA LEU A 48 -11.79 10.31 -19.34
C LEU A 48 -12.78 9.32 -19.97
N PRO A 49 -13.26 9.58 -21.20
CA PRO A 49 -13.96 8.58 -21.98
C PRO A 49 -13.12 7.31 -22.16
N PRO A 50 -13.71 6.09 -22.10
CA PRO A 50 -12.95 4.83 -22.15
C PRO A 50 -11.98 4.69 -23.33
N VAL A 51 -12.35 5.19 -24.51
CA VAL A 51 -11.50 5.17 -25.73
C VAL A 51 -10.23 6.02 -25.53
N MET A 52 -10.31 7.12 -24.78
CA MET A 52 -9.15 7.97 -24.48
C MET A 52 -8.33 7.43 -23.31
N ALA A 53 -9.00 6.83 -22.32
CA ALA A 53 -8.36 6.30 -21.12
C ALA A 53 -7.53 5.03 -21.40
N ALA A 54 -8.02 4.12 -22.25
CA ALA A 54 -7.40 2.83 -22.49
C ALA A 54 -5.90 2.93 -22.89
N PRO A 55 -5.49 3.69 -23.91
CA PRO A 55 -4.07 3.80 -24.27
C PRO A 55 -3.22 4.45 -23.17
N LEU A 56 -3.81 5.32 -22.33
CA LEU A 56 -3.12 5.93 -21.21
C LEU A 56 -2.91 4.95 -20.06
N TYR A 57 -3.87 4.05 -19.80
CA TYR A 57 -3.70 2.95 -18.84
C TYR A 57 -2.58 2.01 -19.26
N GLU A 58 -2.49 1.66 -20.55
CA GLU A 58 -1.40 0.82 -21.07
C GLU A 58 -0.04 1.51 -20.87
N ARG A 59 0.03 2.81 -21.17
CA ARG A 59 1.26 3.59 -20.98
C ARG A 59 1.63 3.74 -19.51
N LEU A 60 0.65 3.99 -18.62
CA LEU A 60 0.85 3.99 -17.18
C LEU A 60 1.43 2.66 -16.71
N GLN A 61 0.82 1.54 -17.12
CA GLN A 61 1.28 0.22 -16.74
C GLN A 61 2.71 -0.06 -17.18
N ALA A 62 3.10 0.36 -18.39
CA ALA A 62 4.47 0.23 -18.88
C ALA A 62 5.48 1.03 -18.03
N ILE A 63 5.14 2.27 -17.65
CA ILE A 63 5.98 3.11 -16.79
C ILE A 63 6.12 2.49 -15.40
N GLU A 64 4.99 2.11 -14.78
CA GLU A 64 4.97 1.49 -13.46
C GLU A 64 5.75 0.16 -13.44
N LEU A 65 5.69 -0.63 -14.52
CA LEU A 65 6.42 -1.90 -14.61
C LEU A 65 7.94 -1.69 -14.62
N GLU A 66 8.43 -0.66 -15.30
CA GLU A 66 9.87 -0.32 -15.28
C GLU A 66 10.33 0.17 -13.90
N ILE A 67 9.47 0.82 -13.14
CA ILE A 67 9.73 1.19 -11.75
C ILE A 67 9.73 -0.06 -10.87
N ALA A 68 8.73 -0.92 -11.02
CA ALA A 68 8.56 -2.16 -10.25
C ALA A 68 9.78 -3.08 -10.33
N LYS A 69 10.39 -3.24 -11.52
CA LYS A 69 11.60 -4.05 -11.73
C LYS A 69 12.82 -3.58 -10.92
N ARG A 70 12.81 -2.33 -10.45
CA ARG A 70 13.91 -1.71 -9.70
C ARG A 70 13.53 -1.42 -8.25
N SER A 71 12.42 -1.99 -7.77
CA SER A 71 11.96 -1.77 -6.41
C SER A 71 12.91 -2.39 -5.39
N GLU A 72 13.05 -1.72 -4.26
CA GLU A 72 13.88 -2.12 -3.14
C GLU A 72 13.03 -2.09 -1.87
N ALA A 73 13.30 -3.01 -0.93
CA ALA A 73 12.61 -3.02 0.35
C ALA A 73 12.91 -1.75 1.16
N ALA A 74 11.89 -1.22 1.83
CA ALA A 74 12.05 -0.15 2.79
C ALA A 74 12.81 -0.66 4.04
N GLU A 75 13.42 0.27 4.77
CA GLU A 75 14.16 -0.06 5.99
C GLU A 75 13.26 -0.74 7.02
N GLY A 76 13.68 -1.92 7.47
CA GLY A 76 12.94 -2.73 8.45
C GLY A 76 11.80 -3.56 7.87
N ALA A 77 11.49 -3.46 6.58
CA ALA A 77 10.38 -4.20 5.97
C ALA A 77 10.58 -5.72 6.04
N LEU A 78 11.76 -6.21 5.64
CA LEU A 78 12.06 -7.64 5.65
C LEU A 78 12.06 -8.20 7.07
N GLU A 79 12.68 -7.49 8.00
CA GLU A 79 12.75 -7.87 9.41
C GLU A 79 11.35 -7.92 10.04
N LEU A 80 10.52 -6.90 9.78
CA LEU A 80 9.15 -6.84 10.30
C LEU A 80 8.30 -7.96 9.73
N LEU A 81 8.29 -8.17 8.41
CA LEU A 81 7.50 -9.23 7.77
C LEU A 81 7.92 -10.61 8.26
N SER A 82 9.23 -10.85 8.42
CA SER A 82 9.77 -12.10 8.99
C SER A 82 9.30 -12.31 10.43
N TYR A 83 9.35 -11.26 11.25
CA TYR A 83 8.88 -11.30 12.62
C TYR A 83 7.37 -11.61 12.69
N LEU A 84 6.55 -10.87 11.94
CA LEU A 84 5.10 -11.07 11.91
C LEU A 84 4.70 -12.47 11.44
N SER A 85 5.40 -12.97 10.41
CA SER A 85 5.19 -14.34 9.91
C SER A 85 5.52 -15.38 10.98
N ALA A 86 6.63 -15.20 11.71
CA ALA A 86 7.02 -16.09 12.80
C ALA A 86 6.03 -16.06 13.98
N GLN A 87 5.34 -14.94 14.21
CA GLN A 87 4.26 -14.83 15.21
C GLN A 87 2.91 -15.39 14.70
N GLY A 88 2.84 -15.89 13.47
CA GLY A 88 1.61 -16.41 12.87
C GLY A 88 0.59 -15.33 12.51
N ALA A 89 1.03 -14.07 12.36
CA ALA A 89 0.16 -13.00 11.90
C ALA A 89 -0.24 -13.22 10.42
N ARG A 90 -1.46 -12.83 10.06
CA ARG A 90 -1.90 -12.72 8.67
C ARG A 90 -1.44 -11.39 8.11
N ILE A 91 -0.82 -11.45 6.93
CA ILE A 91 -0.21 -10.29 6.29
C ILE A 91 -0.74 -10.19 4.87
N GLY A 92 -1.28 -9.02 4.51
CA GLY A 92 -1.79 -8.75 3.17
C GLY A 92 -1.35 -7.39 2.64
N ILE A 93 -1.55 -7.20 1.35
CA ILE A 93 -1.26 -5.95 0.65
C ILE A 93 -2.56 -5.34 0.12
N LEU A 94 -2.68 -4.03 0.27
CA LEU A 94 -3.67 -3.22 -0.42
C LEU A 94 -2.96 -2.08 -1.16
N THR A 95 -2.86 -2.19 -2.47
CA THR A 95 -2.14 -1.22 -3.32
C THR A 95 -3.02 -0.64 -4.42
N ARG A 96 -2.63 0.54 -4.91
CA ARG A 96 -3.22 1.17 -6.11
C ARG A 96 -2.55 0.73 -7.41
N ASN A 97 -1.56 -0.16 -7.34
CA ASN A 97 -0.92 -0.79 -8.50
C ASN A 97 -1.81 -1.88 -9.11
N SER A 98 -1.47 -2.30 -10.33
CA SER A 98 -2.03 -3.50 -10.96
C SER A 98 -1.51 -4.77 -10.30
N VAL A 99 -2.18 -5.90 -10.54
CA VAL A 99 -1.72 -7.24 -10.06
C VAL A 99 -0.29 -7.51 -10.54
N LEU A 100 -0.02 -7.28 -11.83
CA LEU A 100 1.31 -7.53 -12.41
C LEU A 100 2.39 -6.69 -11.72
N ASN A 101 2.16 -5.39 -11.56
CA ASN A 101 3.13 -4.51 -10.92
C ASN A 101 3.37 -4.89 -9.47
N THR A 102 2.31 -5.29 -8.75
CA THR A 102 2.43 -5.76 -7.36
C THR A 102 3.36 -6.97 -7.27
N GLN A 103 3.16 -7.96 -8.12
CA GLN A 103 4.00 -9.18 -8.13
C GLN A 103 5.45 -8.87 -8.49
N VAL A 104 5.69 -8.04 -9.51
CA VAL A 104 7.05 -7.66 -9.93
C VAL A 104 7.75 -6.84 -8.86
N THR A 105 7.06 -5.88 -8.23
CA THR A 105 7.59 -5.06 -7.12
C THR A 105 8.01 -5.93 -5.95
N LEU A 106 7.14 -6.84 -5.49
CA LEU A 106 7.44 -7.73 -4.37
C LEU A 106 8.61 -8.68 -4.68
N ALA A 107 8.68 -9.20 -5.90
CA ALA A 107 9.77 -10.07 -6.32
C ALA A 107 11.10 -9.30 -6.37
N ALA A 108 11.13 -8.11 -6.96
CA ALA A 108 12.32 -7.27 -7.05
C ALA A 108 12.83 -6.83 -5.68
N ALA A 109 11.91 -6.51 -4.75
CA ALA A 109 12.24 -6.11 -3.38
C ALA A 109 12.58 -7.30 -2.46
N GLY A 110 12.48 -8.56 -2.91
CA GLY A 110 12.74 -9.74 -2.10
C GLY A 110 11.70 -10.00 -1.00
N LEU A 111 10.45 -9.52 -1.18
CA LEU A 111 9.39 -9.60 -0.19
C LEU A 111 8.31 -10.63 -0.53
N ALA A 112 8.31 -11.18 -1.74
CA ALA A 112 7.21 -12.01 -2.26
C ALA A 112 6.88 -13.24 -1.40
N GLN A 113 7.88 -13.84 -0.75
CA GLN A 113 7.71 -15.05 0.09
C GLN A 113 6.86 -14.83 1.35
N HIS A 114 6.63 -13.58 1.75
CA HIS A 114 5.83 -13.24 2.94
C HIS A 114 4.33 -13.14 2.67
N PHE A 115 3.91 -13.21 1.38
CA PHE A 115 2.52 -12.98 1.00
C PHE A 115 1.95 -14.16 0.23
N ALA A 116 0.78 -14.64 0.67
CA ALA A 116 -0.04 -15.50 -0.19
C ALA A 116 -0.65 -14.65 -1.32
N THR A 117 -0.72 -15.19 -2.53
CA THR A 117 -1.31 -14.47 -3.69
C THR A 117 -2.75 -14.04 -3.47
N THR A 118 -3.49 -14.79 -2.67
CA THR A 118 -4.87 -14.46 -2.25
C THR A 118 -4.95 -13.24 -1.34
N ASP A 119 -3.86 -12.88 -0.66
CA ASP A 119 -3.77 -11.76 0.28
C ASP A 119 -3.23 -10.48 -0.39
N LEU A 120 -3.11 -10.49 -1.73
CA LEU A 120 -2.74 -9.32 -2.53
C LEU A 120 -4.00 -8.69 -3.13
N VAL A 121 -4.32 -7.48 -2.71
CA VAL A 121 -5.44 -6.69 -3.26
C VAL A 121 -4.89 -5.49 -4.02
N SER A 122 -5.09 -5.51 -5.32
CA SER A 122 -4.68 -4.48 -6.28
C SER A 122 -5.87 -3.65 -6.75
N ARG A 123 -5.62 -2.60 -7.56
CA ARG A 123 -6.66 -1.83 -8.25
C ARG A 123 -7.53 -2.66 -9.20
N ASP A 124 -7.05 -3.83 -9.63
CA ASP A 124 -7.79 -4.74 -10.51
C ASP A 124 -8.77 -5.62 -9.73
N CYS A 125 -8.64 -5.68 -8.40
CA CYS A 125 -9.39 -6.58 -7.53
C CYS A 125 -10.51 -5.90 -6.74
N ALA A 126 -10.38 -4.60 -6.49
CA ALA A 126 -11.31 -3.82 -5.67
C ALA A 126 -11.20 -2.33 -6.03
N PRO A 127 -12.22 -1.50 -5.73
CA PRO A 127 -12.11 -0.05 -5.80
C PRO A 127 -10.87 0.44 -5.05
N PRO A 128 -10.08 1.37 -5.65
CA PRO A 128 -8.82 1.81 -5.05
C PRO A 128 -9.03 2.62 -3.76
N LYS A 129 -8.01 2.65 -2.90
CA LYS A 129 -7.96 3.55 -1.75
C LYS A 129 -8.24 4.99 -2.18
N PRO A 130 -9.04 5.77 -1.44
CA PRO A 130 -9.47 5.60 -0.04
C PRO A 130 -10.70 4.71 0.19
N HIS A 131 -11.22 4.00 -0.83
CA HIS A 131 -12.37 3.13 -0.66
C HIS A 131 -12.01 1.93 0.23
N PRO A 132 -12.85 1.55 1.25
CA PRO A 132 -12.53 0.49 2.21
C PRO A 132 -12.66 -0.94 1.66
N ALA A 133 -13.20 -1.14 0.47
CA ALA A 133 -13.55 -2.46 -0.06
C ALA A 133 -12.39 -3.44 -0.10
N GLY A 134 -11.17 -2.98 -0.42
CA GLY A 134 -9.99 -3.85 -0.44
C GLY A 134 -9.64 -4.39 0.96
N ILE A 135 -9.74 -3.55 1.99
CA ILE A 135 -9.55 -3.97 3.38
C ILE A 135 -10.64 -4.95 3.80
N GLN A 136 -11.91 -4.62 3.52
CA GLN A 136 -13.05 -5.46 3.84
C GLN A 136 -12.95 -6.85 3.20
N ARG A 137 -12.44 -6.92 1.96
CA ARG A 137 -12.17 -8.18 1.26
C ARG A 137 -11.17 -9.04 2.03
N LEU A 138 -10.03 -8.48 2.45
CA LEU A 138 -9.01 -9.19 3.24
C LEU A 138 -9.58 -9.63 4.60
N LEU A 139 -10.27 -8.75 5.30
CA LEU A 139 -10.88 -9.08 6.60
C LEU A 139 -11.90 -10.21 6.48
N THR A 140 -12.75 -10.20 5.45
CA THR A 140 -13.72 -11.27 5.18
C THR A 140 -13.01 -12.59 4.92
N GLN A 141 -11.99 -12.61 4.07
CA GLN A 141 -11.20 -13.79 3.76
C GLN A 141 -10.50 -14.36 5.01
N TRP A 142 -10.01 -13.48 5.88
CA TRP A 142 -9.34 -13.88 7.12
C TRP A 142 -10.30 -14.16 8.27
N GLN A 143 -11.60 -13.93 8.09
CA GLN A 143 -12.62 -13.99 9.17
C GLN A 143 -12.24 -13.10 10.36
N ALA A 144 -11.64 -11.94 10.07
CA ALA A 144 -11.09 -11.02 11.05
C ALA A 144 -12.06 -9.88 11.37
N GLN A 145 -12.09 -9.49 12.65
CA GLN A 145 -12.77 -8.27 13.06
C GLN A 145 -11.90 -7.06 12.71
N PRO A 146 -12.46 -5.97 12.17
CA PRO A 146 -11.70 -4.79 11.76
C PRO A 146 -10.78 -4.24 12.86
N GLN A 147 -11.25 -4.19 14.11
CA GLN A 147 -10.49 -3.64 15.24
C GLN A 147 -9.26 -4.47 15.63
N ALA A 148 -9.17 -5.72 15.15
CA ALA A 148 -8.01 -6.58 15.34
C ALA A 148 -6.94 -6.40 14.24
N ALA A 149 -7.24 -5.61 13.22
CA ALA A 149 -6.37 -5.37 12.06
C ALA A 149 -5.75 -3.98 12.10
N VAL A 150 -4.59 -3.86 11.45
CA VAL A 150 -3.85 -2.61 11.27
C VAL A 150 -3.68 -2.35 9.78
N MET A 151 -4.10 -1.18 9.30
CA MET A 151 -3.71 -0.65 7.99
C MET A 151 -2.47 0.22 8.14
N VAL A 152 -1.42 -0.10 7.43
CA VAL A 152 -0.13 0.62 7.42
C VAL A 152 0.05 1.26 6.06
N GLY A 153 0.33 2.56 6.02
CA GLY A 153 0.58 3.27 4.77
C GLY A 153 1.28 4.60 4.96
N ASP A 154 1.82 5.13 3.87
CA ASP A 154 2.55 6.40 3.82
C ASP A 154 1.71 7.56 3.26
N PHE A 155 0.50 7.27 2.78
CA PHE A 155 -0.36 8.28 2.17
C PHE A 155 -1.73 8.39 2.85
N VAL A 156 -2.33 9.58 2.80
CA VAL A 156 -3.63 9.86 3.43
C VAL A 156 -4.73 8.89 3.03
N TYR A 157 -4.71 8.36 1.81
CA TYR A 157 -5.71 7.39 1.33
C TYR A 157 -5.63 6.03 2.03
N ASP A 158 -4.48 5.64 2.52
CA ASP A 158 -4.31 4.43 3.32
C ASP A 158 -5.04 4.56 4.65
N LEU A 159 -4.82 5.68 5.30
CA LEU A 159 -5.40 6.01 6.59
C LEU A 159 -6.91 6.17 6.50
N GLN A 160 -7.39 6.86 5.46
CA GLN A 160 -8.82 7.01 5.20
C GLN A 160 -9.50 5.68 4.92
N ALA A 161 -8.89 4.81 4.10
CA ALA A 161 -9.40 3.46 3.83
C ALA A 161 -9.44 2.62 5.10
N GLY A 162 -8.38 2.67 5.93
CA GLY A 162 -8.31 1.98 7.22
C GLY A 162 -9.42 2.42 8.16
N ARG A 163 -9.60 3.72 8.36
CA ARG A 163 -10.68 4.28 9.20
C ARG A 163 -12.07 3.91 8.68
N ALA A 164 -12.29 4.03 7.38
CA ALA A 164 -13.56 3.68 6.77
C ALA A 164 -13.89 2.17 6.89
N ALA A 165 -12.87 1.31 6.96
CA ALA A 165 -13.03 -0.12 7.21
C ALA A 165 -13.13 -0.47 8.70
N GLY A 166 -12.86 0.47 9.62
CA GLY A 166 -12.87 0.26 11.08
C GLY A 166 -11.61 -0.41 11.63
N THR A 167 -10.51 -0.42 10.87
CA THR A 167 -9.21 -0.90 11.33
C THR A 167 -8.45 0.16 12.11
N LYS A 168 -7.43 -0.25 12.85
CA LYS A 168 -6.40 0.66 13.34
C LYS A 168 -5.57 1.19 12.17
N THR A 169 -5.01 2.39 12.31
CA THR A 169 -4.21 3.03 11.26
C THR A 169 -2.83 3.40 11.76
N LEU A 170 -1.81 3.01 11.01
CA LEU A 170 -0.42 3.33 11.27
C LEU A 170 0.15 4.10 10.07
N TYR A 171 0.52 5.35 10.31
CA TYR A 171 1.14 6.23 9.33
C TYR A 171 2.65 6.09 9.38
N ILE A 172 3.27 5.73 8.25
CA ILE A 172 4.73 5.77 8.10
C ILE A 172 5.13 6.99 7.28
N ASP A 173 6.03 7.80 7.82
CA ASP A 173 6.62 8.94 7.11
C ASP A 173 8.10 9.08 7.49
N PRO A 174 9.04 8.66 6.61
CA PRO A 174 10.47 8.77 6.84
C PRO A 174 10.96 10.20 7.10
N SER A 175 10.21 11.23 6.66
CA SER A 175 10.53 12.63 6.95
C SER A 175 10.17 13.08 8.39
N ALA A 176 9.39 12.27 9.11
CA ALA A 176 8.83 12.56 10.44
C ALA A 176 7.99 13.85 10.51
N GLN A 177 7.46 14.35 9.39
CA GLN A 177 6.59 15.53 9.35
C GLN A 177 5.12 15.20 9.56
N PHE A 178 4.69 14.00 9.15
CA PHE A 178 3.35 13.46 9.32
C PHE A 178 2.22 14.42 8.91
N PRO A 179 2.17 14.91 7.67
CA PRO A 179 1.18 15.90 7.21
C PRO A 179 -0.28 15.42 7.29
N ALA A 180 -0.53 14.13 7.39
CA ALA A 180 -1.86 13.53 7.53
C ALA A 180 -2.10 12.86 8.90
N ARG A 181 -1.36 13.31 9.95
CA ARG A 181 -1.39 12.72 11.29
C ARG A 181 -2.80 12.60 11.90
N GLU A 182 -3.69 13.53 11.59
CA GLU A 182 -5.07 13.54 12.10
C GLU A 182 -5.90 12.32 11.66
N HIS A 183 -5.45 11.61 10.62
CA HIS A 183 -6.08 10.38 10.13
C HIS A 183 -5.44 9.10 10.70
N ALA A 184 -4.37 9.20 11.49
CA ALA A 184 -3.64 8.05 12.02
C ALA A 184 -3.84 7.87 13.53
N ASP A 185 -3.91 6.60 13.97
CA ASP A 185 -3.88 6.27 15.39
C ASP A 185 -2.44 6.29 15.91
N TRP A 186 -1.47 5.86 15.08
CA TRP A 186 -0.03 5.89 15.37
C TRP A 186 0.76 6.41 14.16
N CYS A 187 1.93 6.98 14.47
CA CYS A 187 2.88 7.47 13.47
C CYS A 187 4.27 6.93 13.78
N ILE A 188 4.98 6.49 12.74
CA ILE A 188 6.38 6.01 12.80
C ILE A 188 7.16 6.58 11.63
N SER A 189 8.47 6.75 11.79
CA SER A 189 9.37 7.17 10.71
C SER A 189 10.06 5.98 10.02
N SER A 190 10.09 4.82 10.67
CA SER A 190 10.65 3.58 10.11
C SER A 190 9.89 2.36 10.62
N LEU A 191 9.74 1.32 9.79
CA LEU A 191 9.15 0.05 10.21
C LEU A 191 9.93 -0.63 11.34
N ARG A 192 11.21 -0.29 11.52
CA ARG A 192 12.03 -0.79 12.64
C ARG A 192 11.49 -0.38 14.01
N GLU A 193 10.78 0.75 14.10
CA GLU A 193 10.21 1.20 15.37
C GLU A 193 9.18 0.22 15.94
N LEU A 194 8.59 -0.62 15.11
CA LEU A 194 7.67 -1.67 15.55
C LEU A 194 8.38 -2.83 16.26
N LEU A 195 9.69 -3.00 16.04
CA LEU A 195 10.47 -4.14 16.53
C LEU A 195 11.25 -3.84 17.83
N VAL A 196 11.21 -2.59 18.32
CA VAL A 196 12.04 -2.11 19.47
C VAL A 196 11.24 -2.03 20.76
#